data_b5032f666ea4aa3b363cc5f3e4b57865
#
_entry.id   b5032f666ea4aa3b363cc5f3e4b57865
#
_cell.length_a   1.000
_cell.length_b   1.000
_cell.length_c   1.000
_cell.angle_alpha   90.00
_cell.angle_beta   90.00
_cell.angle_gamma   90.00
#
_symmetry.space_group_name_H-M   'P 1'
#
loop_
_entity.id
_entity.type
_entity.pdbx_description
1 polymer ?
#
loop_
_entity_poly.entity_id
_entity_poly.type
_entity_poly.pdbx_seq_one_letter_code
_entity_poly.pdbx_strand_id
1 'polypeptide(L)'
;MNLPATGMLRVAALTCLALSTAGCATTDTRSPGDPFEPANRGVFAVNRGIDRAALKPAAKAYVKVTPSWFRTGVGNFFNNLAVPSTVFNQVLQGNFVAAVQDTLRFVINTTLGWGGVLDVAAGAHLPEHEEDLGQTLGKWGVPPGPFLMLPLVGPSTVRDFPSVVAERVLQPLFWFNMGNAKWG
;
A
#
# COMPACT_ATOMS: atom_id res chain seq x y z
N MET A 1 25.45 -25.45 -8.58
CA MET A 1 24.42 -26.51 -8.42
C MET A 1 23.07 -25.80 -8.45
N ASN A 2 22.49 -25.70 -9.66
CA ASN A 2 21.24 -24.94 -9.87
C ASN A 2 20.06 -25.84 -9.53
N LEU A 3 19.34 -25.50 -8.46
CA LEU A 3 18.07 -26.14 -8.13
C LEU A 3 17.04 -25.78 -9.20
N PRO A 4 16.31 -26.75 -9.78
CA PRO A 4 15.29 -26.48 -10.77
C PRO A 4 14.14 -25.66 -10.14
N ALA A 5 13.54 -24.75 -10.91
CA ALA A 5 12.49 -23.83 -10.48
C ALA A 5 11.31 -24.51 -9.74
N THR A 6 11.06 -25.79 -10.05
CA THR A 6 10.08 -26.64 -9.36
C THR A 6 10.45 -26.96 -7.91
N GLY A 7 11.75 -26.95 -7.57
CA GLY A 7 12.24 -27.15 -6.20
C GLY A 7 12.00 -25.92 -5.32
N MET A 8 12.20 -24.72 -5.85
CA MET A 8 11.94 -23.46 -5.14
C MET A 8 10.46 -23.26 -4.84
N LEU A 9 9.56 -23.59 -5.76
CA LEU A 9 8.12 -23.51 -5.53
C LEU A 9 7.65 -24.49 -4.44
N ARG A 10 8.23 -25.69 -4.38
CA ARG A 10 7.90 -26.68 -3.34
C ARG A 10 8.41 -26.27 -1.97
N VAL A 11 9.59 -25.67 -1.88
CA VAL A 11 10.14 -25.17 -0.61
C VAL A 11 9.31 -23.96 -0.13
N ALA A 12 8.94 -23.04 -1.02
CA ALA A 12 8.07 -21.91 -0.69
C ALA A 12 6.68 -22.36 -0.23
N ALA A 13 6.09 -23.36 -0.89
CA ALA A 13 4.79 -23.93 -0.50
C ALA A 13 4.86 -24.66 0.84
N LEU A 14 5.94 -25.40 1.12
CA LEU A 14 6.15 -26.09 2.38
C LEU A 14 6.43 -25.13 3.55
N THR A 15 7.13 -24.02 3.31
CA THR A 15 7.33 -22.97 4.32
C THR A 15 6.05 -22.20 4.62
N CYS A 16 5.21 -21.94 3.62
CA CYS A 16 3.89 -21.35 3.85
C CYS A 16 2.96 -22.30 4.63
N LEU A 17 3.01 -23.61 4.35
CA LEU A 17 2.19 -24.59 5.04
C LEU A 17 2.67 -24.83 6.48
N ALA A 18 3.97 -24.77 6.75
CA ALA A 18 4.53 -24.89 8.09
C ALA A 18 4.25 -23.68 8.98
N LEU A 19 4.14 -22.47 8.37
CA LEU A 19 3.75 -21.26 9.09
C LEU A 19 2.25 -21.26 9.46
N SER A 20 1.41 -21.95 8.73
CA SER A 20 -0.02 -22.06 9.04
C SER A 20 -0.34 -23.02 10.20
N THR A 21 0.56 -23.95 10.54
CA THR A 21 0.35 -24.90 11.66
C THR A 21 0.85 -24.43 13.02
N ALA A 22 1.64 -23.35 13.07
CA ALA A 22 2.14 -22.78 14.34
C ALA A 22 1.11 -21.92 15.10
N GLY A 23 -0.09 -21.73 14.56
CA GLY A 23 -1.16 -20.91 15.17
C GLY A 23 -2.05 -21.64 16.17
N CYS A 24 -1.82 -22.93 16.46
CA CYS A 24 -2.67 -23.72 17.34
C CYS A 24 -2.07 -23.92 18.73
N ALA A 25 -1.82 -22.90 19.49
CA ALA A 25 -1.71 -23.01 20.94
C ALA A 25 -1.74 -21.62 21.59
N THR A 26 -2.79 -21.34 22.24
CA THR A 26 -2.91 -20.87 23.63
C THR A 26 -4.06 -19.91 23.83
N THR A 27 -4.93 -20.37 24.71
CA THR A 27 -5.72 -19.62 25.72
C THR A 27 -6.50 -18.38 25.32
N ASP A 28 -7.75 -18.50 25.40
CA ASP A 28 -8.89 -17.69 25.89
C ASP A 28 -8.75 -16.15 26.01
N THR A 29 -7.94 -15.51 25.19
CA THR A 29 -7.84 -14.06 25.06
C THR A 29 -8.30 -13.54 23.69
N ARG A 30 -9.19 -14.29 23.03
CA ARG A 30 -9.75 -13.83 21.75
C ARG A 30 -10.68 -12.66 21.98
N SER A 31 -10.44 -11.56 21.30
CA SER A 31 -11.41 -10.47 21.23
C SER A 31 -12.71 -11.02 20.62
N PRO A 32 -13.86 -10.87 21.31
CA PRO A 32 -15.14 -11.28 20.73
C PRO A 32 -15.33 -10.57 19.38
N GLY A 33 -15.29 -11.33 18.27
CA GLY A 33 -15.51 -10.83 16.93
C GLY A 33 -14.29 -10.80 15.99
N ASP A 34 -13.08 -11.17 16.44
CA ASP A 34 -11.92 -11.35 15.54
C ASP A 34 -11.54 -12.83 15.41
N PRO A 35 -11.99 -13.52 14.34
CA PRO A 35 -11.66 -14.93 14.12
C PRO A 35 -10.18 -15.16 13.81
N PHE A 36 -9.44 -14.13 13.36
CA PHE A 36 -8.05 -14.20 12.95
C PHE A 36 -7.07 -13.64 13.98
N GLU A 37 -7.53 -13.31 15.18
CA GLU A 37 -6.70 -12.66 16.22
C GLU A 37 -5.34 -13.35 16.47
N PRO A 38 -5.23 -14.69 16.61
CA PRO A 38 -3.92 -15.31 16.84
C PRO A 38 -2.95 -15.11 15.68
N ALA A 39 -3.46 -15.21 14.43
CA ALA A 39 -2.66 -14.95 13.22
C ALA A 39 -2.26 -13.47 13.13
N ASN A 40 -3.22 -12.57 13.37
CA ASN A 40 -3.00 -11.12 13.37
C ASN A 40 -1.94 -10.69 14.39
N ARG A 41 -1.96 -11.26 15.60
CA ARG A 41 -0.93 -11.02 16.63
C ARG A 41 0.45 -11.52 16.21
N GLY A 42 0.53 -12.70 15.56
CA GLY A 42 1.78 -13.26 15.05
C GLY A 42 2.38 -12.36 13.97
N VAL A 43 1.59 -11.97 12.97
CA VAL A 43 2.03 -11.05 11.90
C VAL A 43 2.42 -9.68 12.46
N PHE A 44 1.66 -9.16 13.42
CA PHE A 44 2.01 -7.89 14.07
C PHE A 44 3.35 -7.97 14.80
N ALA A 45 3.64 -9.08 15.49
CA ALA A 45 4.92 -9.26 16.17
C ALA A 45 6.10 -9.27 15.16
N VAL A 46 5.92 -9.94 14.02
CA VAL A 46 6.91 -9.94 12.92
C VAL A 46 7.09 -8.52 12.36
N ASN A 47 6.00 -7.85 12.01
CA ASN A 47 6.05 -6.47 11.49
C ASN A 47 6.78 -5.54 12.46
N ARG A 48 6.45 -5.63 13.76
CA ARG A 48 7.10 -4.84 14.82
C ARG A 48 8.59 -5.17 14.97
N GLY A 49 8.96 -6.45 14.78
CA GLY A 49 10.36 -6.88 14.79
C GLY A 49 11.14 -6.24 13.65
N ILE A 50 10.61 -6.31 12.43
CA ILE A 50 11.20 -5.71 11.23
C ILE A 50 11.29 -4.18 11.36
N ASP A 51 10.22 -3.54 11.83
CA ASP A 51 10.20 -2.09 12.06
C ASP A 51 11.34 -1.65 13.00
N ARG A 52 11.45 -2.33 14.15
CA ARG A 52 12.47 -1.98 15.15
C ARG A 52 13.89 -2.26 14.69
N ALA A 53 14.10 -3.38 13.99
CA ALA A 53 15.43 -3.84 13.60
C ALA A 53 15.97 -3.14 12.34
N ALA A 54 15.09 -2.79 11.40
CA ALA A 54 15.49 -2.30 10.08
C ALA A 54 14.82 -0.98 9.69
N LEU A 55 13.48 -0.92 9.63
CA LEU A 55 12.79 0.23 9.06
C LEU A 55 13.01 1.50 9.88
N LYS A 56 12.86 1.42 11.19
CA LYS A 56 13.03 2.56 12.09
C LYS A 56 14.46 3.13 12.14
N PRO A 57 15.52 2.31 12.23
CA PRO A 57 16.90 2.80 12.10
C PRO A 57 17.16 3.43 10.72
N ALA A 58 16.72 2.78 9.64
CA ALA A 58 16.89 3.31 8.28
C ALA A 58 16.16 4.65 8.09
N ALA A 59 14.90 4.75 8.55
CA ALA A 59 14.13 5.99 8.49
C ALA A 59 14.79 7.11 9.29
N LYS A 60 15.33 6.84 10.49
CA LYS A 60 16.06 7.82 11.28
C LYS A 60 17.32 8.29 10.59
N ALA A 61 18.09 7.37 9.99
CA ALA A 61 19.29 7.72 9.23
C ALA A 61 18.92 8.59 8.02
N TYR A 62 17.88 8.21 7.25
CA TYR A 62 17.37 8.99 6.12
C TYR A 62 16.97 10.41 6.52
N VAL A 63 16.19 10.56 7.61
CA VAL A 63 15.79 11.88 8.11
C VAL A 63 16.99 12.71 8.55
N LYS A 64 18.03 12.09 9.12
CA LYS A 64 19.23 12.78 9.60
C LYS A 64 20.12 13.30 8.47
N VAL A 65 20.25 12.54 7.38
CA VAL A 65 21.18 12.90 6.27
C VAL A 65 20.47 13.66 5.15
N THR A 66 19.14 13.61 5.06
CA THR A 66 18.40 14.17 3.94
C THR A 66 17.72 15.48 4.32
N PRO A 67 17.95 16.58 3.60
CA PRO A 67 17.29 17.87 3.85
C PRO A 67 15.75 17.76 3.73
N SER A 68 15.03 18.60 4.50
CA SER A 68 13.56 18.57 4.53
C SER A 68 12.92 18.81 3.16
N TRP A 69 13.42 19.79 2.41
CA TRP A 69 12.91 20.11 1.08
C TRP A 69 12.98 18.92 0.11
N PHE A 70 14.07 18.13 0.18
CA PHE A 70 14.22 16.94 -0.67
C PHE A 70 13.22 15.85 -0.27
N ARG A 71 13.04 15.61 1.05
CA ARG A 71 12.06 14.64 1.55
C ARG A 71 10.65 15.00 1.13
N THR A 72 10.31 16.31 1.25
CA THR A 72 9.01 16.81 0.78
C THR A 72 8.84 16.56 -0.72
N GLY A 73 9.84 16.89 -1.53
CA GLY A 73 9.79 16.65 -2.98
C GLY A 73 9.62 15.18 -3.35
N VAL A 74 10.31 14.27 -2.66
CA VAL A 74 10.14 12.82 -2.86
C VAL A 74 8.72 12.39 -2.46
N GLY A 75 8.19 12.88 -1.34
CA GLY A 75 6.82 12.60 -0.92
C GLY A 75 5.80 13.07 -1.96
N ASN A 76 5.90 14.33 -2.37
CA ASN A 76 5.01 14.91 -3.39
C ASN A 76 5.05 14.12 -4.71
N PHE A 77 6.23 13.68 -5.14
CA PHE A 77 6.38 12.86 -6.35
C PHE A 77 5.58 11.55 -6.25
N PHE A 78 5.72 10.82 -5.13
CA PHE A 78 4.98 9.57 -4.95
C PHE A 78 3.48 9.80 -4.77
N ASN A 79 3.08 10.86 -4.06
CA ASN A 79 1.67 11.24 -3.96
C ASN A 79 1.10 11.56 -5.35
N ASN A 80 1.82 12.33 -6.17
CA ASN A 80 1.38 12.64 -7.53
C ASN A 80 1.22 11.38 -8.40
N LEU A 81 2.09 10.38 -8.22
CA LEU A 81 1.95 9.08 -8.91
C LEU A 81 0.73 8.27 -8.45
N ALA A 82 0.23 8.50 -7.25
CA ALA A 82 -0.96 7.82 -6.73
C ALA A 82 -2.28 8.48 -7.22
N VAL A 83 -2.25 9.76 -7.64
CA VAL A 83 -3.44 10.51 -8.05
C VAL A 83 -4.29 9.80 -9.12
N PRO A 84 -3.73 9.17 -10.18
CA PRO A 84 -4.54 8.45 -11.17
C PRO A 84 -5.41 7.34 -10.54
N SER A 85 -4.90 6.63 -9.52
CA SER A 85 -5.68 5.64 -8.78
C SER A 85 -6.79 6.29 -7.96
N THR A 86 -6.50 7.40 -7.27
CA THR A 86 -7.46 8.20 -6.53
C THR A 86 -8.60 8.68 -7.43
N VAL A 87 -8.28 9.28 -8.58
CA VAL A 87 -9.26 9.77 -9.56
C VAL A 87 -10.14 8.63 -10.08
N PHE A 88 -9.55 7.48 -10.38
CA PHE A 88 -10.32 6.30 -10.79
C PHE A 88 -11.33 5.87 -9.73
N ASN A 89 -10.92 5.80 -8.47
CA ASN A 89 -11.81 5.45 -7.37
C ASN A 89 -12.90 6.51 -7.13
N GLN A 90 -12.58 7.79 -7.25
CA GLN A 90 -13.57 8.88 -7.14
C GLN A 90 -14.66 8.78 -8.23
N VAL A 91 -14.27 8.45 -9.46
CA VAL A 91 -15.23 8.21 -10.55
C VAL A 91 -16.12 7.02 -10.23
N LEU A 92 -15.57 5.91 -9.76
CA LEU A 92 -16.33 4.72 -9.35
C LEU A 92 -17.29 5.02 -8.18
N GLN A 93 -16.94 5.98 -7.35
CA GLN A 93 -17.75 6.43 -6.23
C GLN A 93 -18.80 7.48 -6.62
N GLY A 94 -18.78 7.98 -7.87
CA GLY A 94 -19.66 9.06 -8.35
C GLY A 94 -19.27 10.45 -7.81
N ASN A 95 -18.05 10.61 -7.27
CA ASN A 95 -17.55 11.90 -6.76
C ASN A 95 -16.79 12.66 -7.87
N PHE A 96 -17.51 13.09 -8.88
CA PHE A 96 -16.93 13.73 -10.06
C PHE A 96 -16.25 15.06 -9.77
N VAL A 97 -16.71 15.80 -8.78
CA VAL A 97 -16.09 17.09 -8.41
C VAL A 97 -14.67 16.86 -7.88
N ALA A 98 -14.51 15.95 -6.95
CA ALA A 98 -13.20 15.58 -6.43
C ALA A 98 -12.30 15.01 -7.55
N ALA A 99 -12.85 14.15 -8.41
CA ALA A 99 -12.12 13.58 -9.55
C ALA A 99 -11.55 14.66 -10.50
N VAL A 100 -12.32 15.71 -10.78
CA VAL A 100 -11.84 16.84 -11.58
C VAL A 100 -10.78 17.64 -10.84
N GLN A 101 -10.97 17.91 -9.54
CA GLN A 101 -10.00 18.64 -8.73
C GLN A 101 -8.65 17.91 -8.67
N ASP A 102 -8.64 16.61 -8.40
CA ASP A 102 -7.41 15.83 -8.34
C ASP A 102 -6.79 15.62 -9.71
N THR A 103 -7.59 15.51 -10.78
CA THR A 103 -7.06 15.53 -12.15
C THR A 103 -6.32 16.84 -12.46
N LEU A 104 -6.88 17.98 -12.08
CA LEU A 104 -6.22 19.28 -12.24
C LEU A 104 -4.93 19.35 -11.42
N ARG A 105 -4.96 18.88 -10.15
CA ARG A 105 -3.75 18.77 -9.33
C ARG A 105 -2.68 17.95 -10.03
N PHE A 106 -3.04 16.76 -10.52
CA PHE A 106 -2.12 15.89 -11.23
C PHE A 106 -1.48 16.56 -12.44
N VAL A 107 -2.28 17.21 -13.29
CA VAL A 107 -1.79 17.91 -14.49
C VAL A 107 -0.86 19.07 -14.10
N ILE A 108 -1.27 19.93 -13.16
CA ILE A 108 -0.48 21.07 -12.69
C ILE A 108 0.84 20.59 -12.07
N ASN A 109 0.79 19.64 -11.15
CA ASN A 109 1.98 19.14 -10.47
C ASN A 109 2.91 18.38 -11.41
N THR A 110 2.37 17.63 -12.37
CA THR A 110 3.19 16.92 -13.35
C THR A 110 3.86 17.88 -14.34
N THR A 111 3.16 18.91 -14.82
CA THR A 111 3.69 19.83 -15.84
C THR A 111 4.52 20.97 -15.24
N LEU A 112 4.00 21.66 -14.23
CA LEU A 112 4.65 22.82 -13.61
C LEU A 112 5.46 22.43 -12.37
N GLY A 113 5.15 21.29 -11.73
CA GLY A 113 5.80 20.81 -10.53
C GLY A 113 6.92 19.79 -10.75
N TRP A 114 7.51 19.73 -11.96
CA TRP A 114 8.61 18.81 -12.28
C TRP A 114 8.25 17.34 -12.04
N GLY A 115 7.15 16.88 -12.63
CA GLY A 115 6.67 15.51 -12.45
C GLY A 115 6.04 15.25 -11.07
N GLY A 116 5.66 16.31 -10.36
CA GLY A 116 5.04 16.21 -9.04
C GLY A 116 6.01 16.39 -7.86
N VAL A 117 7.29 16.71 -8.10
CA VAL A 117 8.24 17.02 -7.01
C VAL A 117 7.83 18.29 -6.25
N LEU A 118 7.27 19.27 -6.96
CA LEU A 118 6.71 20.49 -6.37
C LEU A 118 5.19 20.41 -6.39
N ASP A 119 4.56 20.64 -5.25
CA ASP A 119 3.09 20.73 -5.16
C ASP A 119 2.63 22.16 -5.47
N VAL A 120 2.61 22.49 -6.76
CA VAL A 120 2.17 23.80 -7.26
C VAL A 120 0.66 23.95 -7.08
N ALA A 121 -0.11 22.88 -7.17
CA ALA A 121 -1.55 22.85 -7.04
C ALA A 121 -2.02 23.25 -5.63
N ALA A 122 -1.24 22.97 -4.60
CA ALA A 122 -1.52 23.46 -3.24
C ALA A 122 -1.50 24.99 -3.17
N GLY A 123 -0.61 25.65 -3.92
CA GLY A 123 -0.58 27.10 -4.07
C GLY A 123 -1.83 27.68 -4.73
N ALA A 124 -2.52 26.91 -5.54
CA ALA A 124 -3.80 27.24 -6.16
C ALA A 124 -5.02 26.87 -5.29
N HIS A 125 -4.80 26.46 -4.04
CA HIS A 125 -5.84 26.04 -3.09
C HIS A 125 -6.73 24.89 -3.59
N LEU A 126 -6.22 24.01 -4.46
CA LEU A 126 -6.91 22.80 -4.87
C LEU A 126 -6.82 21.77 -3.74
N PRO A 127 -7.96 21.23 -3.25
CA PRO A 127 -7.95 20.22 -2.21
C PRO A 127 -7.26 18.92 -2.72
N GLU A 128 -6.65 18.19 -1.80
CA GLU A 128 -6.09 16.87 -2.04
C GLU A 128 -7.01 15.83 -1.42
N HIS A 129 -7.26 14.75 -2.17
CA HIS A 129 -8.06 13.65 -1.69
C HIS A 129 -7.27 12.35 -1.82
N GLU A 130 -7.55 11.41 -0.93
CA GLU A 130 -6.99 10.06 -0.95
C GLU A 130 -8.14 9.06 -0.99
N GLU A 131 -8.26 8.35 -2.10
CA GLU A 131 -9.31 7.37 -2.31
C GLU A 131 -8.72 6.05 -2.81
N ASP A 132 -9.21 4.96 -2.25
CA ASP A 132 -8.80 3.61 -2.58
C ASP A 132 -9.99 2.71 -2.96
N LEU A 133 -9.69 1.51 -3.47
CA LEU A 133 -10.72 0.55 -3.85
C LEU A 133 -11.49 0.02 -2.63
N GLY A 134 -10.86 -0.09 -1.45
CA GLY A 134 -11.54 -0.49 -0.22
C GLY A 134 -12.61 0.52 0.19
N GLN A 135 -12.29 1.82 0.10
CA GLN A 135 -13.25 2.91 0.33
C GLN A 135 -14.38 2.87 -0.71
N THR A 136 -14.04 2.63 -1.98
CA THR A 136 -15.02 2.47 -3.07
C THR A 136 -15.99 1.32 -2.79
N LEU A 137 -15.48 0.15 -2.42
CA LEU A 137 -16.30 -1.00 -2.02
C LEU A 137 -17.16 -0.68 -0.78
N GLY A 138 -16.60 0.06 0.18
CA GLY A 138 -17.35 0.55 1.35
C GLY A 138 -18.51 1.45 0.96
N LYS A 139 -18.29 2.38 0.04
CA LYS A 139 -19.35 3.27 -0.49
C LYS A 139 -20.44 2.51 -1.24
N TRP A 140 -20.07 1.39 -1.87
CA TRP A 140 -21.04 0.49 -2.53
C TRP A 140 -21.78 -0.43 -1.53
N GLY A 141 -21.52 -0.31 -0.23
CA GLY A 141 -22.20 -1.05 0.82
C GLY A 141 -21.59 -2.41 1.16
N VAL A 142 -20.38 -2.72 0.64
CA VAL A 142 -19.68 -3.95 1.02
C VAL A 142 -19.18 -3.83 2.47
N PRO A 143 -19.57 -4.74 3.37
CA PRO A 143 -19.11 -4.68 4.77
C PRO A 143 -17.60 -4.96 4.86
N PRO A 144 -16.89 -4.39 5.85
CA PRO A 144 -15.43 -4.53 5.97
C PRO A 144 -14.98 -5.97 6.21
N GLY A 145 -15.83 -6.81 6.80
CA GLY A 145 -15.46 -8.16 7.20
C GLY A 145 -14.46 -8.19 8.38
N PRO A 146 -13.89 -9.36 8.68
CA PRO A 146 -12.91 -9.53 9.73
C PRO A 146 -11.64 -8.69 9.52
N PHE A 147 -11.00 -8.34 10.63
CA PHE A 147 -9.70 -7.65 10.65
C PHE A 147 -8.58 -8.58 10.17
N LEU A 148 -7.65 -8.04 9.39
CA LEU A 148 -6.46 -8.72 8.90
C LEU A 148 -5.22 -7.87 9.15
N MET A 149 -4.19 -8.47 9.73
CA MET A 149 -2.87 -7.87 9.81
C MET A 149 -2.00 -8.40 8.67
N LEU A 150 -1.66 -7.54 7.72
CA LEU A 150 -0.86 -7.93 6.56
C LEU A 150 0.64 -7.80 6.85
N PRO A 151 1.48 -8.77 6.38
CA PRO A 151 2.92 -8.66 6.49
C PRO A 151 3.44 -7.40 5.77
N LEU A 152 4.24 -6.59 6.46
CA LEU A 152 4.87 -5.36 5.99
C LEU A 152 3.91 -4.21 5.57
N VAL A 153 2.66 -4.52 5.29
CA VAL A 153 1.66 -3.52 4.87
C VAL A 153 0.96 -2.91 6.08
N GLY A 154 0.60 -3.74 7.06
CA GLY A 154 -0.07 -3.27 8.27
C GLY A 154 -1.53 -3.71 8.39
N PRO A 155 -2.35 -2.94 9.13
CA PRO A 155 -3.76 -3.26 9.38
C PRO A 155 -4.60 -3.15 8.10
N SER A 156 -5.52 -4.09 7.91
CA SER A 156 -6.45 -4.16 6.80
C SER A 156 -7.73 -4.88 7.20
N THR A 157 -8.66 -5.05 6.28
CA THR A 157 -9.86 -5.89 6.42
C THR A 157 -9.97 -6.84 5.23
N VAL A 158 -10.84 -7.84 5.32
CA VAL A 158 -11.09 -8.75 4.18
C VAL A 158 -11.57 -7.98 2.94
N ARG A 159 -12.37 -6.93 3.12
CA ARG A 159 -12.81 -6.04 2.02
C ARG A 159 -11.65 -5.25 1.43
N ASP A 160 -10.78 -4.71 2.27
CA ASP A 160 -9.73 -3.77 1.84
C ASP A 160 -8.48 -4.50 1.34
N PHE A 161 -8.32 -5.79 1.66
CA PHE A 161 -7.19 -6.59 1.18
C PHE A 161 -7.02 -6.60 -0.35
N PRO A 162 -8.08 -6.76 -1.16
CA PRO A 162 -7.98 -6.68 -2.62
C PRO A 162 -7.48 -5.32 -3.11
N SER A 163 -7.77 -4.22 -2.41
CA SER A 163 -7.33 -2.87 -2.79
C SER A 163 -5.81 -2.76 -2.74
N VAL A 164 -5.17 -3.37 -1.74
CA VAL A 164 -3.71 -3.39 -1.60
C VAL A 164 -3.02 -3.97 -2.85
N VAL A 165 -3.63 -4.97 -3.48
CA VAL A 165 -3.12 -5.60 -4.71
C VAL A 165 -3.50 -4.75 -5.93
N ALA A 166 -4.76 -4.32 -6.02
CA ALA A 166 -5.28 -3.56 -7.15
C ALA A 166 -4.58 -2.21 -7.30
N GLU A 167 -4.31 -1.51 -6.22
CA GLU A 167 -3.59 -0.23 -6.25
C GLU A 167 -2.18 -0.36 -6.80
N ARG A 168 -1.48 -1.45 -6.49
CA ARG A 168 -0.17 -1.70 -7.08
C ARG A 168 -0.23 -1.84 -8.59
N VAL A 169 -1.30 -2.48 -9.12
CA VAL A 169 -1.53 -2.61 -10.56
C VAL A 169 -1.92 -1.27 -11.18
N LEU A 170 -2.66 -0.42 -10.47
CA LEU A 170 -3.06 0.91 -10.94
C LEU A 170 -1.93 1.94 -10.89
N GLN A 171 -0.87 1.69 -10.14
CA GLN A 171 0.28 2.59 -10.08
C GLN A 171 1.10 2.56 -11.38
N PRO A 172 1.42 3.72 -11.98
CA PRO A 172 2.20 3.79 -13.22
C PRO A 172 3.55 3.05 -13.14
N LEU A 173 4.24 3.09 -12.01
CA LEU A 173 5.53 2.42 -11.81
C LEU A 173 5.47 0.89 -12.00
N PHE A 174 4.33 0.27 -11.74
CA PHE A 174 4.15 -1.17 -11.97
C PHE A 174 4.31 -1.52 -13.46
N TRP A 175 3.72 -0.70 -14.33
CA TRP A 175 3.76 -0.90 -15.77
C TRP A 175 5.14 -0.62 -16.37
N PHE A 176 5.87 0.37 -15.86
CA PHE A 176 7.24 0.63 -16.26
C PHE A 176 8.16 -0.56 -15.96
N ASN A 177 8.00 -1.19 -14.80
CA ASN A 177 8.80 -2.35 -14.40
C ASN A 177 8.47 -3.59 -15.25
N MET A 178 7.20 -3.84 -15.55
CA MET A 178 6.78 -4.93 -16.43
C MET A 178 7.20 -4.73 -17.90
N GLY A 179 7.26 -3.51 -18.37
CA GLY A 179 7.76 -3.17 -19.71
C GLY A 179 9.22 -3.56 -19.89
N ASN A 180 10.04 -3.28 -18.89
CA ASN A 180 11.48 -3.58 -18.90
C ASN A 180 11.78 -5.07 -18.73
N ALA A 181 10.93 -5.83 -18.07
CA ALA A 181 11.11 -7.29 -17.88
C ALA A 181 10.92 -8.10 -19.17
N LYS A 182 10.36 -7.52 -20.22
CA LYS A 182 10.17 -8.19 -21.53
C LYS A 182 11.37 -8.08 -22.47
N TRP A 183 12.40 -7.30 -22.12
CA TRP A 183 13.55 -6.99 -22.96
C TRP A 183 14.90 -7.46 -22.38
N GLY A 184 14.88 -8.31 -21.35
CA GLY A 184 16.07 -8.89 -20.74
C GLY A 184 16.17 -10.44 -21.03
#